data_8a2ac36d779415d57c3d09b24091d20a
#
_entry.id   8a2ac36d779415d57c3d09b24091d20a
#
_cell.length_a   1.000
_cell.length_b   1.000
_cell.length_c   1.000
_cell.angle_alpha   90.00
_cell.angle_beta   90.00
_cell.angle_gamma   90.00
#
_symmetry.space_group_name_H-M   'P 1'
#
loop_
_entity.id
_entity.type
_entity.pdbx_description
1 polymer ?
#
loop_
_entity_poly.entity_id
_entity_poly.type
_entity_poly.pdbx_seq_one_letter_code
_entity_poly.pdbx_strand_id
1 'polypeptide(L)'
;MKNLGIRNRCRVYEIPKNLKYITAVPRMSKYMEYSANIYGIYLKYISKDDIYPYSIDECFIDVTHYLKLYKMNAMELAKTMMKDILDTYKITATCGIGNNMYLAKIALDILSKHSPTNIAWLNEEKYIKTLGDHKPITDFWGVGKGTANRLKKMGIFTMNEVARCSEKRLYKEFGINARFLIDHSKGLETCTIADIKDYKPKTTSYSNSQILFKDYNYESARLIVKEMVELLSQKLIENNKKAGVIRLYIGYSKDVIKSTGGSRKLTNPSNLYTNLVFEFMQLFDQTTDKDTPIRKVRNKFW
;
A
#
# COMPACT_ATOMS: atom_id res chain seq x y z
N MET A 1 6.47 -23.76 -5.33
CA MET A 1 7.11 -22.77 -4.44
C MET A 1 6.50 -22.79 -3.04
N LYS A 2 5.19 -22.51 -2.86
CA LYS A 2 4.54 -22.54 -1.51
C LYS A 2 4.70 -23.89 -0.79
N ASN A 3 4.51 -25.02 -1.48
CA ASN A 3 4.69 -26.35 -0.91
C ASN A 3 6.14 -26.67 -0.50
N LEU A 4 7.10 -25.86 -0.95
CA LEU A 4 8.51 -25.95 -0.59
C LEU A 4 8.90 -24.91 0.49
N GLY A 5 7.93 -24.33 1.18
CA GLY A 5 8.14 -23.34 2.24
C GLY A 5 8.58 -21.96 1.76
N ILE A 6 8.60 -21.71 0.44
CA ILE A 6 9.01 -20.42 -0.11
C ILE A 6 7.83 -19.44 -0.03
N ARG A 7 8.01 -18.39 0.73
CA ARG A 7 6.98 -17.36 0.95
C ARG A 7 6.67 -16.58 -0.33
N ASN A 8 5.43 -16.13 -0.46
CA ASN A 8 5.08 -15.17 -1.50
C ASN A 8 5.91 -13.87 -1.32
N ARG A 9 6.35 -13.27 -2.43
CA ARG A 9 7.20 -12.05 -2.45
C ARG A 9 8.55 -12.23 -1.72
N CYS A 10 9.10 -13.47 -1.69
CA CYS A 10 10.47 -13.68 -1.24
C CYS A 10 11.47 -12.94 -2.15
N ARG A 11 12.62 -12.60 -1.60
CA ARG A 11 13.73 -12.07 -2.39
C ARG A 11 14.39 -13.21 -3.15
N VAL A 12 14.92 -12.93 -4.35
CA VAL A 12 15.60 -13.96 -5.18
C VAL A 12 16.73 -14.66 -4.41
N TYR A 13 17.47 -13.93 -3.59
CA TYR A 13 18.56 -14.48 -2.77
C TYR A 13 18.09 -15.35 -1.59
N GLU A 14 16.79 -15.28 -1.22
CA GLU A 14 16.18 -16.15 -0.18
C GLU A 14 15.78 -17.51 -0.76
N ILE A 15 15.78 -17.67 -2.08
CA ILE A 15 15.45 -18.93 -2.73
C ILE A 15 16.64 -19.88 -2.63
N PRO A 16 16.45 -21.12 -2.16
CA PRO A 16 17.53 -22.11 -2.08
C PRO A 16 18.22 -22.32 -3.44
N LYS A 17 19.54 -22.31 -3.46
CA LYS A 17 20.33 -22.39 -4.70
C LYS A 17 20.16 -23.72 -5.48
N ASN A 18 19.77 -24.77 -4.79
CA ASN A 18 19.50 -26.09 -5.36
C ASN A 18 18.12 -26.22 -6.00
N LEU A 19 17.27 -25.19 -5.90
CA LEU A 19 15.93 -25.22 -6.45
C LEU A 19 15.92 -24.68 -7.87
N LYS A 20 15.42 -25.49 -8.81
CA LYS A 20 15.14 -25.04 -10.18
C LYS A 20 13.84 -24.24 -10.23
N TYR A 21 13.87 -23.04 -10.74
CA TYR A 21 12.72 -22.17 -10.94
C TYR A 21 12.85 -21.32 -12.20
N ILE A 22 11.71 -20.86 -12.70
CA ILE A 22 11.66 -19.97 -13.85
C ILE A 22 11.39 -18.55 -13.35
N THR A 23 12.20 -17.61 -13.81
CA THR A 23 11.97 -16.18 -13.63
C THR A 23 11.18 -15.61 -14.80
N ALA A 24 10.13 -14.85 -14.52
CA ALA A 24 9.35 -14.14 -15.53
C ALA A 24 9.45 -12.64 -15.32
N VAL A 25 9.60 -11.90 -16.40
CA VAL A 25 9.59 -10.43 -16.37
C VAL A 25 8.18 -9.93 -16.10
N PRO A 26 7.97 -9.01 -15.14
CA PRO A 26 6.66 -8.40 -14.91
C PRO A 26 6.16 -7.65 -16.17
N ARG A 27 4.89 -7.87 -16.54
CA ARG A 27 4.22 -7.21 -17.67
C ARG A 27 3.15 -6.25 -17.16
N MET A 28 3.57 -5.12 -16.60
CA MET A 28 2.68 -4.19 -15.89
C MET A 28 1.53 -3.69 -16.76
N SER A 29 1.77 -3.34 -18.02
CA SER A 29 0.71 -2.91 -18.95
C SER A 29 -0.38 -3.97 -19.08
N LYS A 30 0.00 -5.24 -19.19
CA LYS A 30 -0.95 -6.36 -19.26
C LYS A 30 -1.73 -6.53 -17.95
N TYR A 31 -1.08 -6.35 -16.80
CA TYR A 31 -1.77 -6.43 -15.51
C TYR A 31 -2.79 -5.30 -15.35
N MET A 32 -2.46 -4.09 -15.80
CA MET A 32 -3.38 -2.95 -15.80
C MET A 32 -4.57 -3.18 -16.74
N GLU A 33 -4.35 -3.75 -17.94
CA GLU A 33 -5.40 -4.13 -18.87
C GLU A 33 -6.39 -5.12 -18.24
N TYR A 34 -5.89 -6.21 -17.63
CA TYR A 34 -6.74 -7.18 -16.95
C TYR A 34 -7.47 -6.60 -15.75
N SER A 35 -6.81 -5.73 -14.98
CA SER A 35 -7.42 -5.01 -13.86
C SER A 35 -8.61 -4.14 -14.34
N ALA A 36 -8.40 -3.37 -15.41
CA ALA A 36 -9.46 -2.54 -16.01
C ALA A 36 -10.61 -3.38 -16.55
N ASN A 37 -10.30 -4.51 -17.18
CA ASN A 37 -11.30 -5.42 -17.73
C ASN A 37 -12.14 -6.09 -16.62
N ILE A 38 -11.51 -6.51 -15.50
CA ILE A 38 -12.22 -7.04 -14.33
C ILE A 38 -13.08 -5.95 -13.69
N TYR A 39 -12.58 -4.71 -13.58
CA TYR A 39 -13.38 -3.58 -13.14
C TYR A 39 -14.62 -3.38 -14.05
N GLY A 40 -14.48 -3.58 -15.36
CA GLY A 40 -15.59 -3.58 -16.31
C GLY A 40 -16.65 -4.65 -16.01
N ILE A 41 -16.26 -5.82 -15.46
CA ILE A 41 -17.24 -6.81 -14.99
C ILE A 41 -18.01 -6.28 -13.79
N TYR A 42 -17.34 -5.67 -12.81
CA TYR A 42 -18.04 -5.10 -11.65
C TYR A 42 -19.07 -4.04 -12.06
N LEU A 43 -18.77 -3.23 -13.08
CA LEU A 43 -19.69 -2.23 -13.62
C LEU A 43 -20.96 -2.78 -14.25
N LYS A 44 -21.02 -4.08 -14.60
CA LYS A 44 -22.27 -4.73 -15.05
C LYS A 44 -23.30 -4.85 -13.93
N TYR A 45 -22.82 -4.87 -12.67
CA TYR A 45 -23.64 -5.15 -11.49
C TYR A 45 -23.80 -3.92 -10.60
N ILE A 46 -22.78 -3.08 -10.49
CA ILE A 46 -22.64 -2.05 -9.46
C ILE A 46 -22.23 -0.73 -10.12
N SER A 47 -22.82 0.38 -9.67
CA SER A 47 -22.42 1.71 -10.12
C SER A 47 -20.94 1.98 -9.79
N LYS A 48 -20.27 2.72 -10.68
CA LYS A 48 -18.91 3.22 -10.42
C LYS A 48 -18.80 3.99 -9.09
N ASP A 49 -19.90 4.59 -8.63
CA ASP A 49 -19.90 5.40 -7.42
C ASP A 49 -19.76 4.55 -6.15
N ASP A 50 -20.19 3.29 -6.20
CA ASP A 50 -20.12 2.33 -5.11
C ASP A 50 -18.94 1.36 -5.23
N ILE A 51 -17.99 1.62 -6.17
CA ILE A 51 -16.75 0.87 -6.34
C ILE A 51 -15.56 1.77 -6.06
N TYR A 52 -14.63 1.30 -5.21
CA TYR A 52 -13.35 1.93 -4.96
C TYR A 52 -12.20 0.97 -5.30
N PRO A 53 -11.46 1.19 -6.41
CA PRO A 53 -10.24 0.45 -6.72
C PRO A 53 -9.17 0.77 -5.68
N TYR A 54 -8.90 -0.19 -4.79
CA TYR A 54 -7.91 -0.05 -3.73
C TYR A 54 -6.48 -0.28 -4.23
N SER A 55 -6.32 -1.23 -5.14
CA SER A 55 -5.06 -1.55 -5.81
C SER A 55 -5.31 -2.07 -7.22
N ILE A 56 -4.26 -2.49 -7.93
CA ILE A 56 -4.37 -3.07 -9.27
C ILE A 56 -5.18 -4.39 -9.29
N ASP A 57 -5.30 -5.08 -8.16
CA ASP A 57 -5.91 -6.40 -8.01
C ASP A 57 -6.99 -6.48 -6.93
N GLU A 58 -7.33 -5.34 -6.30
CA GLU A 58 -8.31 -5.29 -5.22
C GLU A 58 -9.27 -4.10 -5.38
N CYS A 59 -10.56 -4.35 -5.19
CA CYS A 59 -11.60 -3.33 -5.11
C CYS A 59 -12.44 -3.50 -3.85
N PHE A 60 -12.86 -2.38 -3.25
CA PHE A 60 -13.99 -2.33 -2.34
C PHE A 60 -15.26 -2.04 -3.14
N ILE A 61 -16.34 -2.72 -2.81
CA ILE A 61 -17.62 -2.61 -3.50
C ILE A 61 -18.73 -2.54 -2.43
N ASP A 62 -19.47 -1.44 -2.39
CA ASP A 62 -20.68 -1.36 -1.56
C ASP A 62 -21.86 -1.96 -2.31
N VAL A 63 -22.36 -3.07 -1.78
CA VAL A 63 -23.48 -3.80 -2.38
C VAL A 63 -24.82 -3.58 -1.67
N THR A 64 -24.85 -2.74 -0.63
CA THR A 64 -25.99 -2.58 0.28
C THR A 64 -27.29 -2.32 -0.46
N HIS A 65 -27.33 -1.37 -1.39
CA HIS A 65 -28.52 -1.01 -2.14
C HIS A 65 -28.89 -2.00 -3.25
N TYR A 66 -27.92 -2.84 -3.68
CA TYR A 66 -28.09 -3.78 -4.80
C TYR A 66 -28.68 -5.12 -4.38
N LEU A 67 -28.56 -5.51 -3.10
CA LEU A 67 -29.05 -6.81 -2.62
C LEU A 67 -30.55 -6.95 -2.83
N LYS A 68 -31.32 -5.89 -2.54
CA LYS A 68 -32.77 -5.87 -2.77
C LYS A 68 -33.10 -5.87 -4.25
N LEU A 69 -32.36 -5.12 -5.06
CA LEU A 69 -32.53 -5.04 -6.52
C LEU A 69 -32.38 -6.40 -7.18
N TYR A 70 -31.30 -7.11 -6.83
CA TYR A 70 -31.01 -8.44 -7.42
C TYR A 70 -31.74 -9.59 -6.71
N LYS A 71 -32.45 -9.32 -5.60
CA LYS A 71 -33.05 -10.34 -4.71
C LYS A 71 -32.04 -11.41 -4.29
N MET A 72 -30.83 -10.98 -3.99
CA MET A 72 -29.69 -11.81 -3.58
C MET A 72 -29.13 -11.34 -2.25
N ASN A 73 -28.55 -12.26 -1.48
CA ASN A 73 -27.70 -11.87 -0.38
C ASN A 73 -26.26 -11.55 -0.88
N ALA A 74 -25.43 -10.94 -0.02
CA ALA A 74 -24.07 -10.53 -0.39
C ALA A 74 -23.20 -11.69 -0.86
N MET A 75 -23.37 -12.88 -0.29
CA MET A 75 -22.63 -14.08 -0.68
C MET A 75 -23.01 -14.55 -2.11
N GLU A 76 -24.28 -14.51 -2.45
CA GLU A 76 -24.79 -14.90 -3.76
C GLU A 76 -24.31 -13.93 -4.84
N LEU A 77 -24.41 -12.63 -4.57
CA LEU A 77 -23.93 -11.59 -5.49
C LEU A 77 -22.41 -11.69 -5.70
N ALA A 78 -21.63 -11.92 -4.63
CA ALA A 78 -20.19 -12.14 -4.73
C ALA A 78 -19.86 -13.36 -5.59
N LYS A 79 -20.54 -14.50 -5.40
CA LYS A 79 -20.37 -15.70 -6.23
C LYS A 79 -20.69 -15.43 -7.71
N THR A 80 -21.73 -14.65 -7.98
CA THR A 80 -22.14 -14.30 -9.36
C THR A 80 -21.05 -13.49 -10.05
N MET A 81 -20.54 -12.45 -9.41
CA MET A 81 -19.46 -11.62 -9.96
C MET A 81 -18.16 -12.43 -10.13
N MET A 82 -17.78 -13.23 -9.14
CA MET A 82 -16.60 -14.09 -9.21
C MET A 82 -16.69 -15.11 -10.32
N LYS A 83 -17.88 -15.67 -10.56
CA LYS A 83 -18.14 -16.60 -11.65
C LYS A 83 -18.01 -15.91 -13.01
N ASP A 84 -18.55 -14.69 -13.19
CA ASP A 84 -18.41 -13.92 -14.43
C ASP A 84 -16.93 -13.63 -14.74
N ILE A 85 -16.13 -13.27 -13.73
CA ILE A 85 -14.67 -13.09 -13.89
C ILE A 85 -14.00 -14.39 -14.35
N LEU A 86 -14.32 -15.51 -13.70
CA LEU A 86 -13.74 -16.81 -14.03
C LEU A 86 -14.14 -17.26 -15.44
N ASP A 87 -15.41 -17.12 -15.81
CA ASP A 87 -15.92 -17.53 -17.10
C ASP A 87 -15.34 -16.69 -18.24
N THR A 88 -15.12 -15.37 -17.99
CA THR A 88 -14.62 -14.43 -19.00
C THR A 88 -13.10 -14.48 -19.13
N TYR A 89 -12.37 -14.42 -18.02
CA TYR A 89 -10.91 -14.24 -18.04
C TYR A 89 -10.11 -15.45 -17.55
N LYS A 90 -10.78 -16.50 -17.08
CA LYS A 90 -10.15 -17.69 -16.48
C LYS A 90 -9.26 -17.38 -15.27
N ILE A 91 -9.58 -16.29 -14.57
CA ILE A 91 -8.89 -15.84 -13.37
C ILE A 91 -9.79 -16.11 -12.16
N THR A 92 -9.26 -16.78 -11.16
CA THR A 92 -9.95 -16.98 -9.88
C THR A 92 -9.82 -15.73 -9.01
N ALA A 93 -10.90 -15.41 -8.30
CA ALA A 93 -10.94 -14.31 -7.33
C ALA A 93 -11.17 -14.84 -5.91
N THR A 94 -10.91 -13.99 -4.92
CA THR A 94 -11.28 -14.20 -3.52
C THR A 94 -12.11 -13.00 -3.06
N CYS A 95 -13.05 -13.22 -2.12
CA CYS A 95 -13.92 -12.16 -1.63
C CYS A 95 -14.01 -12.17 -0.11
N GLY A 96 -13.88 -10.99 0.49
CA GLY A 96 -14.21 -10.75 1.89
C GLY A 96 -15.49 -9.92 1.98
N ILE A 97 -16.43 -10.33 2.80
CA ILE A 97 -17.70 -9.64 3.04
C ILE A 97 -17.71 -9.12 4.47
N GLY A 98 -18.10 -7.88 4.68
CA GLY A 98 -18.19 -7.27 6.00
C GLY A 98 -19.21 -6.13 6.06
N ASN A 99 -19.64 -5.77 7.26
CA ASN A 99 -20.56 -4.65 7.48
C ASN A 99 -19.90 -3.29 7.19
N ASN A 100 -18.57 -3.27 7.09
CA ASN A 100 -17.75 -2.11 6.76
C ASN A 100 -16.52 -2.53 5.99
N MET A 101 -15.75 -1.57 5.46
CA MET A 101 -14.57 -1.84 4.64
C MET A 101 -13.46 -2.56 5.43
N TYR A 102 -13.29 -2.26 6.71
CA TYR A 102 -12.29 -2.94 7.54
C TYR A 102 -12.60 -4.42 7.68
N LEU A 103 -13.82 -4.78 8.08
CA LEU A 103 -14.23 -6.18 8.23
C LEU A 103 -14.19 -6.94 6.91
N ALA A 104 -14.60 -6.31 5.80
CA ALA A 104 -14.47 -6.90 4.46
C ALA A 104 -13.01 -7.20 4.12
N LYS A 105 -12.09 -6.26 4.38
CA LYS A 105 -10.65 -6.44 4.14
C LYS A 105 -10.04 -7.53 5.02
N ILE A 106 -10.41 -7.59 6.31
CA ILE A 106 -9.94 -8.64 7.23
C ILE A 106 -10.48 -10.02 6.83
N ALA A 107 -11.75 -10.11 6.44
CA ALA A 107 -12.34 -11.34 5.93
C ALA A 107 -11.58 -11.83 4.67
N LEU A 108 -11.22 -10.91 3.77
CA LEU A 108 -10.45 -11.20 2.57
C LEU A 108 -9.04 -11.72 2.92
N ASP A 109 -8.29 -11.00 3.72
CA ASP A 109 -6.86 -11.27 3.93
C ASP A 109 -6.60 -12.49 4.81
N ILE A 110 -7.40 -12.69 5.85
CA ILE A 110 -7.17 -13.73 6.86
C ILE A 110 -8.00 -14.99 6.60
N LEU A 111 -9.26 -14.86 6.17
CA LEU A 111 -10.17 -15.98 6.13
C LEU A 111 -10.44 -16.53 4.73
N SER A 112 -10.68 -15.66 3.72
CA SER A 112 -11.19 -16.11 2.42
C SER A 112 -10.23 -17.06 1.69
N LYS A 113 -8.91 -16.83 1.83
CA LYS A 113 -7.85 -17.65 1.21
C LYS A 113 -7.79 -19.09 1.76
N HIS A 114 -8.40 -19.34 2.90
CA HIS A 114 -8.50 -20.64 3.55
C HIS A 114 -9.91 -21.23 3.48
N SER A 115 -10.85 -20.48 2.89
CA SER A 115 -12.22 -20.97 2.68
C SER A 115 -12.31 -21.82 1.40
N PRO A 116 -13.06 -22.94 1.41
CA PRO A 116 -13.28 -23.78 0.21
C PRO A 116 -13.93 -23.03 -0.95
N THR A 117 -14.71 -21.98 -0.64
CA THR A 117 -15.40 -21.15 -1.63
C THR A 117 -14.63 -19.92 -2.06
N ASN A 118 -13.44 -19.68 -1.48
CA ASN A 118 -12.69 -18.43 -1.62
C ASN A 118 -13.47 -17.17 -1.16
N ILE A 119 -14.53 -17.35 -0.36
CA ILE A 119 -15.34 -16.29 0.20
C ILE A 119 -15.39 -16.42 1.72
N ALA A 120 -15.25 -15.34 2.43
CA ALA A 120 -15.45 -15.28 3.87
C ALA A 120 -16.26 -14.04 4.25
N TRP A 121 -16.93 -14.08 5.40
CA TRP A 121 -17.70 -12.94 5.89
C TRP A 121 -17.46 -12.72 7.39
N LEU A 122 -17.50 -11.45 7.79
CA LEU A 122 -17.37 -11.00 9.17
C LEU A 122 -18.41 -9.90 9.46
N ASN A 123 -18.98 -9.97 10.64
CA ASN A 123 -19.55 -8.84 11.36
C ASN A 123 -18.70 -8.59 12.62
N GLU A 124 -19.01 -7.56 13.38
CA GLU A 124 -18.25 -7.15 14.56
C GLU A 124 -18.14 -8.26 15.60
N GLU A 125 -19.26 -8.92 15.91
CA GLU A 125 -19.31 -10.00 16.89
C GLU A 125 -18.44 -11.18 16.47
N LYS A 126 -18.61 -11.65 15.24
CA LYS A 126 -17.83 -12.77 14.70
C LYS A 126 -16.35 -12.41 14.62
N TYR A 127 -16.01 -11.17 14.25
CA TYR A 127 -14.64 -10.69 14.21
C TYR A 127 -13.97 -10.79 15.59
N ILE A 128 -14.58 -10.21 16.63
CA ILE A 128 -14.06 -10.24 18.00
C ILE A 128 -13.87 -11.68 18.47
N LYS A 129 -14.89 -12.53 18.25
CA LYS A 129 -14.90 -13.91 18.71
C LYS A 129 -13.87 -14.80 18.01
N THR A 130 -13.67 -14.62 16.70
CA THR A 130 -12.85 -15.55 15.90
C THR A 130 -11.43 -15.03 15.64
N LEU A 131 -11.26 -13.71 15.56
CA LEU A 131 -9.98 -13.08 15.17
C LEU A 131 -9.41 -12.14 16.21
N GLY A 132 -10.16 -11.77 17.25
CA GLY A 132 -9.67 -10.84 18.26
C GLY A 132 -8.34 -11.24 18.89
N ASP A 133 -8.06 -12.54 19.04
CA ASP A 133 -6.81 -13.09 19.58
C ASP A 133 -5.87 -13.68 18.50
N HIS A 134 -6.17 -13.44 17.21
CA HIS A 134 -5.33 -13.89 16.10
C HIS A 134 -3.91 -13.31 16.17
N LYS A 135 -2.93 -14.12 15.80
CA LYS A 135 -1.50 -13.77 15.69
C LYS A 135 -0.95 -14.25 14.35
N PRO A 136 -0.02 -13.48 13.76
CA PRO A 136 0.55 -12.23 14.26
C PRO A 136 -0.36 -11.02 14.03
N ILE A 137 -0.29 -10.01 14.88
CA ILE A 137 -1.09 -8.78 14.77
C ILE A 137 -0.83 -8.01 13.46
N THR A 138 0.28 -8.26 12.79
CA THR A 138 0.63 -7.69 11.48
C THR A 138 -0.22 -8.21 10.32
N ASP A 139 -1.05 -9.22 10.53
CA ASP A 139 -1.99 -9.70 9.50
C ASP A 139 -3.22 -8.77 9.39
N PHE A 140 -3.43 -7.94 10.41
CA PHE A 140 -4.52 -6.97 10.40
C PHE A 140 -4.17 -5.75 9.56
N TRP A 141 -5.09 -5.35 8.70
CA TRP A 141 -4.98 -4.16 7.87
C TRP A 141 -4.70 -2.91 8.71
N GLY A 142 -3.71 -2.13 8.32
CA GLY A 142 -3.25 -0.94 9.07
C GLY A 142 -2.20 -1.21 10.16
N VAL A 143 -1.93 -2.47 10.51
CA VAL A 143 -0.92 -2.83 11.51
C VAL A 143 0.38 -3.31 10.85
N GLY A 144 1.26 -2.39 10.51
CA GLY A 144 2.59 -2.71 9.99
C GLY A 144 3.59 -3.08 11.09
N LYS A 145 4.78 -3.52 10.70
CA LYS A 145 5.87 -3.92 11.63
C LYS A 145 6.21 -2.83 12.68
N GLY A 146 6.18 -1.55 12.26
CA GLY A 146 6.45 -0.43 13.16
C GLY A 146 5.40 -0.32 14.26
N THR A 147 4.11 -0.39 13.92
CA THR A 147 2.99 -0.39 14.86
C THR A 147 3.05 -1.60 15.77
N ALA A 148 3.25 -2.80 15.20
CA ALA A 148 3.36 -4.05 15.97
C ALA A 148 4.52 -4.01 16.99
N ASN A 149 5.69 -3.47 16.62
CA ASN A 149 6.83 -3.34 17.53
C ASN A 149 6.53 -2.37 18.69
N ARG A 150 5.79 -1.29 18.44
CA ARG A 150 5.37 -0.35 19.48
C ARG A 150 4.34 -0.98 20.41
N LEU A 151 3.35 -1.68 19.88
CA LEU A 151 2.38 -2.46 20.65
C LEU A 151 3.06 -3.52 21.51
N LYS A 152 4.03 -4.27 20.95
CA LYS A 152 4.84 -5.26 21.68
C LYS A 152 5.56 -4.65 22.88
N LYS A 153 6.12 -3.44 22.78
CA LYS A 153 6.74 -2.73 23.92
C LYS A 153 5.73 -2.35 25.01
N MET A 154 4.44 -2.28 24.65
CA MET A 154 3.35 -2.04 25.61
C MET A 154 2.78 -3.35 26.19
N GLY A 155 3.28 -4.51 25.77
CA GLY A 155 2.76 -5.83 26.16
C GLY A 155 1.50 -6.25 25.38
N ILE A 156 1.25 -5.67 24.21
CA ILE A 156 0.05 -5.88 23.38
C ILE A 156 0.43 -6.65 22.13
N PHE A 157 -0.22 -7.79 21.87
CA PHE A 157 0.07 -8.73 20.78
C PHE A 157 -1.13 -9.08 19.93
N THR A 158 -2.36 -8.74 20.38
CA THR A 158 -3.62 -9.08 19.71
C THR A 158 -4.55 -7.88 19.66
N MET A 159 -5.58 -7.94 18.79
CA MET A 159 -6.58 -6.88 18.70
C MET A 159 -7.49 -6.82 19.94
N ASN A 160 -7.78 -7.97 20.57
CA ASN A 160 -8.48 -8.01 21.85
C ASN A 160 -7.70 -7.30 22.95
N GLU A 161 -6.38 -7.43 22.99
CA GLU A 161 -5.53 -6.71 23.94
C GLU A 161 -5.48 -5.20 23.64
N VAL A 162 -5.53 -4.80 22.35
CA VAL A 162 -5.72 -3.38 21.97
C VAL A 162 -7.04 -2.86 22.51
N ALA A 163 -8.15 -3.59 22.30
CA ALA A 163 -9.49 -3.19 22.74
C ALA A 163 -9.61 -3.03 24.28
N ARG A 164 -8.85 -3.81 25.04
CA ARG A 164 -8.79 -3.74 26.53
C ARG A 164 -7.82 -2.70 27.05
N CYS A 165 -6.92 -2.17 26.20
CA CYS A 165 -5.95 -1.18 26.61
C CYS A 165 -6.63 0.19 26.82
N SER A 166 -6.19 0.93 27.82
CA SER A 166 -6.65 2.30 28.03
C SER A 166 -6.39 3.16 26.80
N GLU A 167 -7.42 3.84 26.31
CA GLU A 167 -7.31 4.75 25.17
C GLU A 167 -6.27 5.83 25.41
N LYS A 168 -6.17 6.36 26.63
CA LYS A 168 -5.14 7.34 26.99
C LYS A 168 -3.72 6.83 26.74
N ARG A 169 -3.44 5.54 27.02
CA ARG A 169 -2.13 4.91 26.73
C ARG A 169 -1.90 4.81 25.22
N LEU A 170 -2.91 4.43 24.45
CA LEU A 170 -2.82 4.31 23.00
C LEU A 170 -2.61 5.68 22.35
N TYR A 171 -3.36 6.71 22.77
CA TYR A 171 -3.16 8.07 22.26
C TYR A 171 -1.79 8.65 22.61
N LYS A 172 -1.27 8.37 23.81
CA LYS A 172 0.09 8.79 24.21
C LYS A 172 1.15 8.19 23.28
N GLU A 173 0.98 6.94 22.90
CA GLU A 173 1.95 6.22 22.06
C GLU A 173 1.78 6.51 20.56
N PHE A 174 0.57 6.54 20.05
CA PHE A 174 0.28 6.57 18.60
C PHE A 174 -0.25 7.92 18.11
N GLY A 175 -0.54 8.88 19.00
CA GLY A 175 -1.17 10.15 18.64
C GLY A 175 -2.55 9.93 18.02
N ILE A 176 -2.92 10.75 17.06
CA ILE A 176 -4.22 10.68 16.39
C ILE A 176 -4.48 9.31 15.71
N ASN A 177 -3.43 8.60 15.31
CA ASN A 177 -3.53 7.28 14.69
C ASN A 177 -4.02 6.20 15.68
N ALA A 178 -4.03 6.47 17.00
CA ALA A 178 -4.61 5.57 17.99
C ALA A 178 -6.09 5.29 17.72
N ARG A 179 -6.84 6.29 17.17
CA ARG A 179 -8.24 6.15 16.84
C ARG A 179 -8.50 4.94 15.95
N PHE A 180 -7.72 4.80 14.86
CA PHE A 180 -7.87 3.66 13.95
C PHE A 180 -7.61 2.32 14.64
N LEU A 181 -6.59 2.25 15.53
CA LEU A 181 -6.31 1.03 16.28
C LEU A 181 -7.46 0.68 17.24
N ILE A 182 -8.04 1.67 17.91
CA ILE A 182 -9.15 1.50 18.87
C ILE A 182 -10.40 1.04 18.13
N ASP A 183 -10.79 1.74 17.05
CA ASP A 183 -11.98 1.43 16.29
C ASP A 183 -11.85 0.05 15.63
N HIS A 184 -10.74 -0.22 14.93
CA HIS A 184 -10.46 -1.49 14.28
C HIS A 184 -10.36 -2.67 15.26
N SER A 185 -9.89 -2.45 16.49
CA SER A 185 -9.87 -3.51 17.51
C SER A 185 -11.28 -4.00 17.90
N LYS A 186 -12.28 -3.13 17.72
CA LYS A 186 -13.70 -3.42 17.94
C LYS A 186 -14.44 -3.81 16.66
N GLY A 187 -13.73 -3.90 15.51
CA GLY A 187 -14.32 -4.18 14.20
C GLY A 187 -15.07 -2.99 13.59
N LEU A 188 -14.86 -1.79 14.10
CA LEU A 188 -15.54 -0.57 13.66
C LEU A 188 -14.74 0.16 12.58
N GLU A 189 -15.44 0.64 11.55
CA GLU A 189 -14.92 1.55 10.53
C GLU A 189 -16.09 2.42 10.04
N THR A 190 -15.90 3.71 10.12
CA THR A 190 -16.94 4.69 9.73
C THR A 190 -16.72 5.27 8.34
N CYS A 191 -15.52 5.11 7.78
CA CYS A 191 -15.19 5.62 6.45
C CYS A 191 -15.95 4.85 5.38
N THR A 192 -16.63 5.56 4.50
CA THR A 192 -17.37 5.02 3.36
C THR A 192 -16.61 5.22 2.04
N ILE A 193 -17.05 4.56 0.97
CA ILE A 193 -16.52 4.79 -0.39
C ILE A 193 -16.77 6.25 -0.82
N ALA A 194 -17.90 6.84 -0.47
CA ALA A 194 -18.19 8.23 -0.75
C ALA A 194 -17.20 9.17 -0.05
N ASP A 195 -16.91 8.95 1.24
CA ASP A 195 -15.92 9.75 1.98
C ASP A 195 -14.52 9.70 1.33
N ILE A 196 -14.12 8.51 0.84
CA ILE A 196 -12.83 8.37 0.15
C ILE A 196 -12.82 9.17 -1.15
N LYS A 197 -13.89 9.13 -1.94
CA LYS A 197 -13.98 9.83 -3.21
C LYS A 197 -14.04 11.34 -3.05
N ASP A 198 -14.72 11.82 -2.01
CA ASP A 198 -14.84 13.25 -1.71
C ASP A 198 -13.59 13.82 -1.03
N TYR A 199 -12.70 12.96 -0.53
CA TYR A 199 -11.50 13.40 0.16
C TYR A 199 -10.56 14.17 -0.75
N LYS A 200 -10.28 15.43 -0.39
CA LYS A 200 -9.28 16.28 -1.04
C LYS A 200 -8.09 16.50 -0.11
N PRO A 201 -6.91 15.98 -0.45
CA PRO A 201 -5.74 16.19 0.38
C PRO A 201 -5.35 17.67 0.46
N LYS A 202 -5.05 18.16 1.65
CA LYS A 202 -4.59 19.56 1.87
C LYS A 202 -3.24 19.83 1.21
N THR A 203 -2.41 18.80 1.10
CA THR A 203 -1.09 18.88 0.47
C THR A 203 -0.87 17.69 -0.43
N THR A 204 -0.24 17.91 -1.57
CA THR A 204 0.17 16.82 -2.46
C THR A 204 1.68 16.72 -2.49
N SER A 205 2.20 15.52 -2.67
CA SER A 205 3.63 15.31 -2.87
C SER A 205 3.87 14.29 -3.96
N TYR A 206 4.87 14.56 -4.79
CA TYR A 206 5.35 13.63 -5.81
C TYR A 206 6.70 13.06 -5.40
N SER A 207 6.87 11.77 -5.51
CA SER A 207 8.16 11.15 -5.19
C SER A 207 8.46 9.98 -6.13
N ASN A 208 9.73 9.80 -6.42
CA ASN A 208 10.26 8.59 -7.02
C ASN A 208 11.40 8.05 -6.16
N SER A 209 11.62 6.75 -6.24
CA SER A 209 12.69 6.08 -5.49
C SER A 209 13.23 4.93 -6.31
N GLN A 210 14.54 4.83 -6.38
CA GLN A 210 15.23 3.79 -7.13
C GLN A 210 16.24 3.08 -6.22
N ILE A 211 16.14 1.75 -6.18
CA ILE A 211 17.22 0.90 -5.68
C ILE A 211 18.08 0.55 -6.88
N LEU A 212 19.34 0.92 -6.84
CA LEU A 212 20.26 0.75 -7.95
C LEU A 212 20.64 -0.73 -8.12
N PHE A 213 20.87 -1.19 -9.35
CA PHE A 213 21.19 -2.60 -9.65
C PHE A 213 22.49 -3.06 -9.00
N LYS A 214 23.47 -2.16 -8.93
CA LYS A 214 24.76 -2.33 -8.27
C LYS A 214 25.07 -1.10 -7.42
N ASP A 215 26.15 -1.14 -6.71
CA ASP A 215 26.65 0.03 -6.00
C ASP A 215 27.20 1.03 -7.02
N TYR A 216 26.78 2.27 -6.91
CA TYR A 216 27.18 3.38 -7.78
C TYR A 216 28.14 4.30 -7.02
N ASN A 217 29.12 4.85 -7.75
CA ASN A 217 29.93 5.93 -7.24
C ASN A 217 29.15 7.26 -7.23
N TYR A 218 29.73 8.28 -6.65
CA TYR A 218 29.17 9.61 -6.51
C TYR A 218 28.66 10.19 -7.85
N GLU A 219 29.48 10.19 -8.91
CA GLU A 219 29.13 10.78 -10.20
C GLU A 219 28.00 10.04 -10.90
N SER A 220 28.04 8.72 -10.88
CA SER A 220 26.97 7.90 -11.45
C SER A 220 25.65 8.09 -10.72
N ALA A 221 25.67 8.16 -9.39
CA ALA A 221 24.46 8.41 -8.59
C ALA A 221 23.94 9.84 -8.80
N ARG A 222 24.82 10.81 -8.98
CA ARG A 222 24.47 12.20 -9.29
C ARG A 222 23.72 12.33 -10.61
N LEU A 223 24.11 11.54 -11.63
CA LEU A 223 23.39 11.44 -12.91
C LEU A 223 21.98 10.87 -12.71
N ILE A 224 21.85 9.78 -11.95
CA ILE A 224 20.54 9.18 -11.63
C ILE A 224 19.61 10.18 -10.92
N VAL A 225 20.15 10.99 -10.00
CA VAL A 225 19.34 12.05 -9.35
C VAL A 225 18.79 13.03 -10.38
N LYS A 226 19.60 13.45 -11.37
CA LYS A 226 19.16 14.36 -12.45
C LYS A 226 18.02 13.76 -13.27
N GLU A 227 18.16 12.53 -13.74
CA GLU A 227 17.13 11.79 -14.49
C GLU A 227 15.83 11.67 -13.68
N MET A 228 15.95 11.34 -12.39
CA MET A 228 14.79 11.23 -11.52
C MET A 228 14.09 12.57 -11.27
N VAL A 229 14.82 13.68 -11.24
CA VAL A 229 14.27 15.05 -11.13
C VAL A 229 13.50 15.41 -12.39
N GLU A 230 14.01 15.05 -13.58
CA GLU A 230 13.33 15.29 -14.85
C GLU A 230 11.94 14.62 -14.89
N LEU A 231 11.87 13.32 -14.56
CA LEU A 231 10.61 12.57 -14.49
C LEU A 231 9.60 13.19 -13.51
N LEU A 232 10.07 13.71 -12.38
CA LEU A 232 9.20 14.36 -11.41
C LEU A 232 8.78 15.77 -11.86
N SER A 233 9.65 16.51 -12.56
CA SER A 233 9.33 17.82 -13.17
C SER A 233 8.20 17.68 -14.19
N GLN A 234 8.27 16.68 -15.07
CA GLN A 234 7.20 16.36 -16.03
C GLN A 234 5.87 16.10 -15.32
N LYS A 235 5.85 15.32 -14.23
CA LYS A 235 4.65 15.09 -13.44
C LYS A 235 4.07 16.35 -12.80
N LEU A 236 4.91 17.29 -12.38
CA LEU A 236 4.43 18.58 -11.88
C LEU A 236 3.75 19.39 -12.98
N ILE A 237 4.34 19.42 -14.17
CA ILE A 237 3.78 20.11 -15.35
C ILE A 237 2.44 19.49 -15.74
N GLU A 238 2.38 18.17 -15.91
CA GLU A 238 1.16 17.42 -16.26
C GLU A 238 0.00 17.68 -15.29
N ASN A 239 0.32 17.86 -14.00
CA ASN A 239 -0.68 18.11 -12.97
C ASN A 239 -0.89 19.60 -12.65
N ASN A 240 -0.29 20.51 -13.43
CA ASN A 240 -0.33 21.97 -13.22
C ASN A 240 0.03 22.37 -11.77
N LYS A 241 1.13 21.79 -11.26
CA LYS A 241 1.63 22.02 -9.89
C LYS A 241 3.05 22.58 -9.94
N LYS A 242 3.44 23.26 -8.84
CA LYS A 242 4.80 23.73 -8.61
C LYS A 242 5.30 23.20 -7.27
N ALA A 243 6.55 22.78 -7.20
CA ALA A 243 7.20 22.38 -5.95
C ALA A 243 7.64 23.62 -5.16
N GLY A 244 7.27 23.69 -3.88
CA GLY A 244 7.78 24.67 -2.94
C GLY A 244 8.87 24.14 -2.02
N VAL A 245 8.97 22.79 -1.90
CA VAL A 245 9.98 22.10 -1.11
C VAL A 245 10.49 20.89 -1.86
N ILE A 246 11.79 20.69 -1.84
CA ILE A 246 12.45 19.46 -2.32
C ILE A 246 12.99 18.64 -1.15
N ARG A 247 13.05 17.33 -1.35
CA ARG A 247 13.74 16.41 -0.44
C ARG A 247 14.54 15.38 -1.21
N LEU A 248 15.78 15.19 -0.80
CA LEU A 248 16.68 14.16 -1.26
C LEU A 248 16.92 13.15 -0.13
N TYR A 249 17.02 11.87 -0.50
CA TYR A 249 17.47 10.79 0.37
C TYR A 249 18.45 9.92 -0.40
N ILE A 250 19.64 9.72 0.16
CA ILE A 250 20.69 8.86 -0.35
C ILE A 250 20.93 7.72 0.63
N GLY A 251 20.77 6.49 0.17
CA GLY A 251 21.06 5.30 0.92
C GLY A 251 22.29 4.61 0.36
N TYR A 252 23.21 4.26 1.24
CA TYR A 252 24.50 3.65 0.90
C TYR A 252 24.43 2.12 0.94
N SER A 253 25.47 1.47 0.44
CA SER A 253 25.58 0.02 0.44
C SER A 253 25.67 -0.50 1.87
N LYS A 254 24.89 -1.53 2.17
CA LYS A 254 24.91 -2.38 3.39
C LYS A 254 25.36 -1.68 4.68
N ASP A 255 24.59 -0.65 5.10
CA ASP A 255 24.73 -0.05 6.45
C ASP A 255 26.14 0.46 6.82
N VAL A 256 27.01 0.75 5.83
CA VAL A 256 28.36 1.28 6.06
C VAL A 256 28.26 2.62 6.79
N ILE A 257 27.38 3.51 6.30
CA ILE A 257 27.07 4.78 6.93
C ILE A 257 25.55 5.03 6.94
N LYS A 258 25.10 5.92 7.80
CA LYS A 258 23.68 6.36 7.81
C LYS A 258 23.35 7.06 6.50
N SER A 259 22.09 6.91 6.07
CA SER A 259 21.57 7.63 4.92
C SER A 259 21.70 9.14 5.07
N THR A 260 22.00 9.83 3.99
CA THR A 260 22.17 11.28 3.92
C THR A 260 21.09 11.93 3.05
N GLY A 261 21.25 13.23 2.78
CA GLY A 261 20.27 14.05 2.09
C GLY A 261 19.63 15.05 3.02
N GLY A 262 18.46 15.53 2.68
CA GLY A 262 17.76 16.53 3.47
C GLY A 262 16.54 17.11 2.76
N SER A 263 15.99 18.18 3.32
CA SER A 263 14.90 18.94 2.72
C SER A 263 15.34 20.38 2.55
N ARG A 264 14.90 21.01 1.46
CA ARG A 264 15.15 22.43 1.18
C ARG A 264 13.86 23.09 0.71
N LYS A 265 13.51 24.22 1.30
CA LYS A 265 12.44 25.11 0.82
C LYS A 265 13.00 25.92 -0.36
N LEU A 266 12.25 25.98 -1.44
CA LEU A 266 12.61 26.80 -2.60
C LEU A 266 12.20 28.25 -2.36
N THR A 267 13.05 29.19 -2.76
CA THR A 267 12.74 30.64 -2.70
C THR A 267 11.53 30.94 -3.56
N ASN A 268 11.51 30.38 -4.78
CA ASN A 268 10.40 30.51 -5.72
C ASN A 268 9.89 29.09 -6.09
N PRO A 269 8.61 28.79 -5.85
CA PRO A 269 8.03 27.52 -6.30
C PRO A 269 8.16 27.34 -7.81
N SER A 270 8.65 26.18 -8.25
CA SER A 270 8.93 25.90 -9.66
C SER A 270 8.50 24.48 -10.06
N ASN A 271 8.22 24.30 -11.35
CA ASN A 271 8.10 23.00 -12.01
C ASN A 271 9.09 22.88 -13.20
N LEU A 272 9.93 23.87 -13.42
CA LEU A 272 10.94 23.83 -14.48
C LEU A 272 12.11 22.94 -14.05
N TYR A 273 12.47 22.00 -14.91
CA TYR A 273 13.59 21.09 -14.68
C TYR A 273 14.88 21.82 -14.34
N THR A 274 15.24 22.86 -15.09
CA THR A 274 16.47 23.63 -14.89
C THR A 274 16.61 24.18 -13.48
N ASN A 275 15.51 24.71 -12.91
CA ASN A 275 15.50 25.25 -11.56
C ASN A 275 15.58 24.13 -10.52
N LEU A 276 14.77 23.07 -10.71
CA LEU A 276 14.69 21.96 -9.77
C LEU A 276 15.99 21.15 -9.73
N VAL A 277 16.59 20.86 -10.88
CA VAL A 277 17.84 20.11 -10.94
C VAL A 277 19.00 20.88 -10.30
N PHE A 278 19.06 22.20 -10.46
CA PHE A 278 20.06 23.04 -9.80
C PHE A 278 19.99 22.89 -8.27
N GLU A 279 18.80 23.03 -7.70
CA GLU A 279 18.58 22.92 -6.26
C GLU A 279 18.87 21.49 -5.73
N PHE A 280 18.48 20.45 -6.49
CA PHE A 280 18.81 19.08 -6.13
C PHE A 280 20.31 18.79 -6.19
N MET A 281 21.00 19.31 -7.19
CA MET A 281 22.46 19.13 -7.30
C MET A 281 23.19 19.80 -6.15
N GLN A 282 22.80 21.02 -5.79
CA GLN A 282 23.37 21.68 -4.61
C GLN A 282 23.12 20.86 -3.33
N LEU A 283 21.89 20.35 -3.14
CA LEU A 283 21.57 19.53 -1.97
C LEU A 283 22.35 18.21 -1.98
N PHE A 284 22.49 17.57 -3.14
CA PHE A 284 23.27 16.35 -3.33
C PHE A 284 24.75 16.59 -2.99
N ASP A 285 25.35 17.64 -3.60
CA ASP A 285 26.77 17.95 -3.44
C ASP A 285 27.14 18.33 -1.98
N GLN A 286 26.17 18.93 -1.24
CA GLN A 286 26.34 19.32 0.16
C GLN A 286 26.17 18.17 1.16
N THR A 287 25.39 17.15 0.81
CA THR A 287 24.94 16.17 1.81
C THR A 287 25.39 14.75 1.51
N THR A 288 25.87 14.46 0.31
CA THR A 288 26.23 13.09 -0.12
C THR A 288 27.71 12.83 0.17
N ASP A 289 27.97 11.71 0.82
CA ASP A 289 29.34 11.20 0.99
C ASP A 289 29.91 10.75 -0.36
N LYS A 290 31.15 11.21 -0.67
CA LYS A 290 31.77 11.00 -1.99
C LYS A 290 32.45 9.64 -2.12
N ASP A 291 32.86 9.06 -1.01
CA ASP A 291 33.71 7.88 -0.97
C ASP A 291 32.91 6.59 -0.77
N THR A 292 31.71 6.71 -0.19
CA THR A 292 30.87 5.55 0.13
C THR A 292 29.95 5.16 -1.04
N PRO A 293 29.95 3.90 -1.48
CA PRO A 293 29.08 3.44 -2.55
C PRO A 293 27.60 3.61 -2.28
N ILE A 294 26.88 4.16 -3.26
CA ILE A 294 25.45 4.51 -3.17
C ILE A 294 24.61 3.38 -3.74
N ARG A 295 23.56 2.98 -3.00
CA ARG A 295 22.67 1.87 -3.36
C ARG A 295 21.22 2.30 -3.58
N LYS A 296 20.80 3.45 -3.05
CA LYS A 296 19.44 3.91 -3.14
C LYS A 296 19.36 5.42 -3.27
N VAL A 297 18.50 5.88 -4.17
CA VAL A 297 18.16 7.30 -4.33
C VAL A 297 16.65 7.47 -4.18
N ARG A 298 16.22 8.57 -3.53
CA ARG A 298 14.82 8.98 -3.49
C ARG A 298 14.72 10.49 -3.55
N ASN A 299 13.93 10.96 -4.51
CA ASN A 299 13.57 12.35 -4.69
C ASN A 299 12.10 12.55 -4.32
N LYS A 300 11.79 13.72 -3.73
CA LYS A 300 10.42 14.08 -3.39
C LYS A 300 10.22 15.58 -3.50
N PHE A 301 9.06 15.99 -4.02
CA PHE A 301 8.55 17.34 -4.10
C PHE A 301 7.29 17.52 -3.25
N TRP A 302 7.13 18.70 -2.66
CA TRP A 302 5.89 19.19 -2.06
C TRP A 302 5.49 20.53 -2.63
#